data_0f5788ecbb64cce0657e723c8194b50c
#
_entry.id   0f5788ecbb64cce0657e723c8194b50c
#
_cell.length_a   1.000
_cell.length_b   1.000
_cell.length_c   1.000
_cell.angle_alpha   90.00
_cell.angle_beta   90.00
_cell.angle_gamma   90.00
#
_symmetry.space_group_name_H-M   'P 1'
#
loop_
_entity.id
_entity.type
_entity.pdbx_description
1 polymer ?
#
loop_
_entity_poly.entity_id
_entity_poly.type
_entity_poly.pdbx_seq_one_letter_code
_entity_poly.pdbx_strand_id
1 'polypeptide(L)'
;MNAVGFHIPGMFDKVLDIHKCWLQNDISNRIRLAVKEYCLTHEGYPFFDLRNQEGLVRTLMIRTASTGDLMVVLVFFYEDVERREALLSHIAEQFPEITSLMYVINGKCNDTITDQDVLVFRGKDHIIEEMEGLQFKVGPKSFYQTNSGQAYELYKVAREFAGLTGNEMVYDLYTGTGTIANFVSR
;
A
#
# COMPACT_ATOMS: atom_id res chain seq x y z
N MET A 1 10.57 16.22 -12.26
CA MET A 1 9.52 16.88 -11.43
C MET A 1 9.68 16.38 -10.00
N ASN A 2 9.89 17.27 -9.04
CA ASN A 2 10.18 16.88 -7.65
C ASN A 2 8.90 16.83 -6.82
N ALA A 3 8.09 15.79 -7.04
CA ALA A 3 6.79 15.62 -6.41
C ALA A 3 6.58 14.18 -5.92
N VAL A 4 5.93 14.03 -4.78
CA VAL A 4 5.41 12.76 -4.27
C VAL A 4 3.90 12.92 -4.05
N GLY A 5 3.12 12.31 -4.93
CA GLY A 5 1.67 12.50 -4.97
C GLY A 5 0.99 11.44 -5.82
N PHE A 6 -0.02 11.84 -6.58
CA PHE A 6 -0.82 10.95 -7.39
C PHE A 6 -0.70 11.31 -8.87
N HIS A 7 -0.73 10.30 -9.74
CA HIS A 7 -0.73 10.53 -11.19
C HIS A 7 -1.96 11.34 -11.63
N ILE A 8 -1.72 12.30 -12.52
CA ILE A 8 -2.81 13.08 -13.10
C ILE A 8 -3.53 12.20 -14.14
N PRO A 9 -4.86 12.07 -14.10
CA PRO A 9 -5.60 11.29 -15.08
C PRO A 9 -5.26 11.69 -16.52
N GLY A 10 -4.95 10.71 -17.37
CA GLY A 10 -4.55 10.93 -18.75
C GLY A 10 -3.10 11.42 -18.98
N MET A 11 -2.35 11.64 -17.91
CA MET A 11 -0.95 12.10 -17.97
C MET A 11 -0.05 11.15 -17.17
N PHE A 12 0.31 10.03 -17.73
CA PHE A 12 1.02 8.94 -17.03
C PHE A 12 2.36 9.38 -16.40
N ASP A 13 3.00 10.39 -16.97
CA ASP A 13 4.30 10.94 -16.54
C ASP A 13 4.19 12.16 -15.60
N LYS A 14 2.98 12.58 -15.24
CA LYS A 14 2.74 13.72 -14.37
C LYS A 14 2.20 13.32 -13.03
N VAL A 15 2.81 13.86 -11.99
CA VAL A 15 2.40 13.67 -10.60
C VAL A 15 1.88 14.97 -10.02
N LEU A 16 0.67 14.95 -9.46
CA LEU A 16 0.09 16.07 -8.74
C LEU A 16 0.72 16.16 -7.35
N ASP A 17 1.40 17.26 -7.10
CA ASP A 17 2.01 17.54 -5.81
C ASP A 17 0.98 18.18 -4.86
N ILE A 18 0.40 17.37 -3.99
CA ILE A 18 -0.61 17.80 -3.03
C ILE A 18 -0.09 17.77 -1.59
N HIS A 19 -0.51 18.72 -0.78
CA HIS A 19 -0.19 18.73 0.64
C HIS A 19 -1.07 17.78 1.44
N LYS A 20 -2.37 17.73 1.12
CA LYS A 20 -3.33 16.88 1.82
C LYS A 20 -4.25 16.15 0.84
N CYS A 21 -4.33 14.84 0.98
CA CYS A 21 -5.38 14.01 0.39
C CYS A 21 -6.47 13.77 1.43
N TRP A 22 -7.69 14.22 1.14
CA TRP A 22 -8.83 14.06 2.06
C TRP A 22 -9.44 12.67 2.06
N LEU A 23 -9.07 11.82 1.09
CA LEU A 23 -9.49 10.42 0.99
C LEU A 23 -8.61 9.46 1.79
N GLN A 24 -7.53 9.98 2.39
CA GLN A 24 -6.57 9.19 3.15
C GLN A 24 -6.50 9.68 4.60
N ASN A 25 -6.10 8.78 5.51
CA ASN A 25 -5.78 9.13 6.88
C ASN A 25 -4.62 10.13 6.96
N ASP A 26 -4.61 10.98 7.98
CA ASP A 26 -3.58 12.00 8.15
C ASP A 26 -2.16 11.40 8.23
N ILE A 27 -2.01 10.19 8.80
CA ILE A 27 -0.72 9.51 8.85
C ILE A 27 -0.14 9.24 7.45
N SER A 28 -0.98 8.86 6.47
CA SER A 28 -0.55 8.65 5.09
C SER A 28 -0.03 9.94 4.46
N ASN A 29 -0.68 11.08 4.74
CA ASN A 29 -0.21 12.38 4.28
C ASN A 29 1.13 12.77 4.91
N ARG A 30 1.29 12.54 6.22
CA ARG A 30 2.54 12.81 6.96
C ARG A 30 3.71 11.99 6.42
N ILE A 31 3.52 10.69 6.21
CA ILE A 31 4.57 9.80 5.67
C ILE A 31 4.96 10.23 4.25
N ARG A 32 3.97 10.50 3.38
CA ARG A 32 4.22 10.95 2.00
C ARG A 32 5.03 12.24 1.96
N LEU A 33 4.68 13.22 2.82
CA LEU A 33 5.39 14.49 2.89
C LEU A 33 6.81 14.33 3.48
N ALA A 34 6.98 13.46 4.48
CA ALA A 34 8.29 13.17 5.07
C ALA A 34 9.24 12.51 4.06
N VAL A 35 8.75 11.52 3.28
CA VAL A 35 9.54 10.92 2.19
C VAL A 35 9.93 11.98 1.17
N LYS A 36 8.99 12.85 0.77
CA LYS A 36 9.28 13.95 -0.15
C LYS A 36 10.35 14.89 0.39
N GLU A 37 10.18 15.35 1.63
CA GLU A 37 11.12 16.27 2.27
C GLU A 37 12.52 15.68 2.37
N TYR A 38 12.62 14.41 2.83
CA TYR A 38 13.89 13.72 2.91
C TYR A 38 14.60 13.68 1.55
N CYS A 39 13.90 13.26 0.51
CA CYS A 39 14.47 13.17 -0.84
C CYS A 39 14.88 14.53 -1.43
N LEU A 40 14.23 15.63 -1.03
CA LEU A 40 14.57 16.98 -1.50
C LEU A 40 15.74 17.63 -0.72
N THR A 41 15.94 17.22 0.53
CA THR A 41 16.94 17.83 1.41
C THR A 41 18.24 17.04 1.50
N HIS A 42 18.25 15.78 1.01
CA HIS A 42 19.44 14.92 0.99
C HIS A 42 19.86 14.64 -0.46
N GLU A 43 21.16 14.72 -0.71
CA GLU A 43 21.70 14.45 -2.05
C GLU A 43 21.61 12.95 -2.40
N GLY A 44 21.37 12.66 -3.69
CA GLY A 44 21.39 11.31 -4.24
C GLY A 44 20.04 10.57 -4.15
N TYR A 45 18.91 11.27 -3.90
CA TYR A 45 17.56 10.71 -3.90
C TYR A 45 16.69 11.26 -5.05
N PRO A 46 17.12 11.17 -6.33
CA PRO A 46 16.29 11.62 -7.43
C PRO A 46 15.01 10.80 -7.51
N PHE A 47 13.89 11.50 -7.70
CA PHE A 47 12.61 10.85 -8.01
C PHE A 47 12.65 10.22 -9.41
N PHE A 48 11.99 9.09 -9.55
CA PHE A 48 11.96 8.34 -10.78
C PHE A 48 11.24 9.12 -11.90
N ASP A 49 11.90 9.24 -13.03
CA ASP A 49 11.33 9.79 -14.27
C ASP A 49 10.84 8.66 -15.16
N LEU A 50 9.53 8.56 -15.34
CA LEU A 50 8.88 7.52 -16.13
C LEU A 50 9.24 7.57 -17.63
N ARG A 51 9.58 8.74 -18.18
CA ARG A 51 9.96 8.88 -19.60
C ARG A 51 11.39 8.44 -19.85
N ASN A 52 12.30 8.91 -18.99
CA ASN A 52 13.72 8.67 -19.14
C ASN A 52 14.16 7.35 -18.48
N GLN A 53 13.30 6.76 -17.64
CA GLN A 53 13.60 5.56 -16.83
C GLN A 53 14.85 5.77 -15.96
N GLU A 54 14.88 6.88 -15.25
CA GLU A 54 16.00 7.32 -14.41
C GLU A 54 15.47 7.76 -13.04
N GLY A 55 16.31 7.70 -12.03
CA GLY A 55 16.00 8.09 -10.66
C GLY A 55 16.03 6.91 -9.71
N LEU A 56 16.11 7.18 -8.40
CA LEU A 56 16.21 6.16 -7.36
C LEU A 56 14.85 5.83 -6.75
N VAL A 57 14.12 6.84 -6.26
CA VAL A 57 12.88 6.67 -5.51
C VAL A 57 11.70 6.64 -6.46
N ARG A 58 11.07 5.46 -6.59
CA ARG A 58 10.10 5.20 -7.65
C ARG A 58 8.65 5.28 -7.20
N THR A 59 8.29 4.51 -6.18
CA THR A 59 6.89 4.40 -5.72
C THR A 59 6.86 4.34 -4.21
N LEU A 60 5.86 4.99 -3.62
CA LEU A 60 5.52 4.88 -2.21
C LEU A 60 4.10 4.32 -2.10
N MET A 61 3.97 3.14 -1.53
CA MET A 61 2.69 2.53 -1.19
C MET A 61 2.46 2.64 0.31
N ILE A 62 1.29 3.14 0.70
CA ILE A 62 0.87 3.22 2.11
C ILE A 62 -0.49 2.55 2.22
N ARG A 63 -0.63 1.65 3.18
CA ARG A 63 -1.89 0.96 3.48
C ARG A 63 -2.16 1.06 4.97
N THR A 64 -3.34 1.51 5.31
CA THR A 64 -3.85 1.55 6.69
C THR A 64 -4.94 0.51 6.86
N ALA A 65 -4.92 -0.21 7.97
CA ALA A 65 -5.93 -1.20 8.30
C ALA A 65 -6.92 -0.67 9.36
N SER A 66 -8.10 -1.29 9.44
CA SER A 66 -9.12 -1.00 10.45
C SER A 66 -8.64 -1.26 11.88
N THR A 67 -7.69 -2.16 12.05
CA THR A 67 -7.05 -2.51 13.34
C THR A 67 -6.03 -1.47 13.83
N GLY A 68 -5.68 -0.49 12.97
CA GLY A 68 -4.60 0.46 13.22
C GLY A 68 -3.24 0.02 12.68
N ASP A 69 -3.13 -1.19 12.13
CA ASP A 69 -1.91 -1.62 11.44
C ASP A 69 -1.61 -0.70 10.24
N LEU A 70 -0.33 -0.42 10.03
CA LEU A 70 0.16 0.50 9.01
C LEU A 70 1.31 -0.15 8.22
N MET A 71 1.10 -0.30 6.92
CA MET A 71 2.09 -0.82 5.98
C MET A 71 2.62 0.30 5.11
N VAL A 72 3.93 0.35 4.97
CA VAL A 72 4.65 1.24 4.05
C VAL A 72 5.59 0.40 3.20
N VAL A 73 5.51 0.57 1.89
CA VAL A 73 6.41 -0.08 0.92
C VAL A 73 7.05 0.99 0.06
N LEU A 74 8.37 1.09 0.11
CA LEU A 74 9.16 1.94 -0.77
C LEU A 74 9.72 1.11 -1.94
N VAL A 75 9.49 1.57 -3.15
CA VAL A 75 10.02 0.95 -4.37
C VAL A 75 11.15 1.80 -4.89
N PHE A 76 12.33 1.20 -5.03
CA PHE A 76 13.51 1.80 -5.62
C PHE A 76 13.72 1.24 -7.03
N PHE A 77 14.21 2.08 -7.93
CA PHE A 77 14.45 1.66 -9.31
C PHE A 77 15.67 0.73 -9.45
N TYR A 78 16.71 1.02 -8.69
CA TYR A 78 17.93 0.20 -8.62
C TYR A 78 18.38 0.03 -7.17
N GLU A 79 19.26 -0.95 -6.93
CA GLU A 79 19.81 -1.18 -5.61
C GLU A 79 20.89 -0.13 -5.28
N ASP A 80 20.68 0.58 -4.18
CA ASP A 80 21.64 1.44 -3.52
C ASP A 80 21.45 1.22 -2.01
N VAL A 81 22.23 0.32 -1.47
CA VAL A 81 22.06 -0.15 -0.08
C VAL A 81 22.16 1.00 0.90
N GLU A 82 23.16 1.87 0.75
CA GLU A 82 23.41 2.98 1.68
C GLU A 82 22.22 3.96 1.70
N ARG A 83 21.78 4.40 0.53
CA ARG A 83 20.66 5.35 0.43
C ARG A 83 19.33 4.73 0.82
N ARG A 84 19.10 3.48 0.43
CA ARG A 84 17.89 2.74 0.82
C ARG A 84 17.79 2.61 2.34
N GLU A 85 18.85 2.14 2.99
CA GLU A 85 18.90 1.97 4.45
C GLU A 85 18.72 3.31 5.18
N ALA A 86 19.35 4.39 4.71
CA ALA A 86 19.21 5.70 5.31
C ALA A 86 17.78 6.23 5.24
N LEU A 87 17.11 6.16 4.08
CA LEU A 87 15.73 6.61 3.93
C LEU A 87 14.76 5.74 4.74
N LEU A 88 14.91 4.41 4.71
CA LEU A 88 14.05 3.50 5.47
C LEU A 88 14.22 3.68 6.98
N SER A 89 15.46 3.87 7.46
CA SER A 89 15.75 4.14 8.87
C SER A 89 15.12 5.45 9.33
N HIS A 90 15.26 6.51 8.53
CA HIS A 90 14.62 7.80 8.81
C HIS A 90 13.10 7.67 8.96
N ILE A 91 12.44 6.99 8.03
CA ILE A 91 10.99 6.75 8.09
C ILE A 91 10.62 5.88 9.30
N ALA A 92 11.42 4.85 9.60
CA ALA A 92 11.21 3.98 10.76
C ALA A 92 11.30 4.73 12.10
N GLU A 93 12.21 5.67 12.20
CA GLU A 93 12.41 6.50 13.41
C GLU A 93 11.32 7.57 13.56
N GLN A 94 10.97 8.23 12.46
CA GLN A 94 9.97 9.30 12.47
C GLN A 94 8.54 8.78 12.67
N PHE A 95 8.26 7.53 12.24
CA PHE A 95 6.94 6.91 12.31
C PHE A 95 7.00 5.53 13.01
N PRO A 96 7.17 5.51 14.34
CA PRO A 96 7.24 4.26 15.11
C PRO A 96 5.95 3.44 15.03
N GLU A 97 4.83 4.05 14.69
CA GLU A 97 3.54 3.41 14.46
C GLU A 97 3.47 2.51 13.21
N ILE A 98 4.46 2.55 12.30
CA ILE A 98 4.53 1.65 11.16
C ILE A 98 4.75 0.21 11.66
N THR A 99 3.76 -0.66 11.41
CA THR A 99 3.81 -2.08 11.79
C THR A 99 4.51 -2.96 10.75
N SER A 100 4.58 -2.49 9.51
CA SER A 100 5.14 -3.21 8.36
C SER A 100 5.84 -2.22 7.43
N LEU A 101 7.17 -2.12 7.54
CA LEU A 101 8.00 -1.31 6.64
C LEU A 101 8.78 -2.23 5.71
N MET A 102 8.54 -2.10 4.42
CA MET A 102 9.09 -2.96 3.38
C MET A 102 9.66 -2.15 2.23
N TYR A 103 10.44 -2.83 1.40
CA TYR A 103 10.95 -2.24 0.16
C TYR A 103 10.99 -3.27 -0.99
N VAL A 104 11.10 -2.74 -2.20
CA VAL A 104 11.23 -3.50 -3.45
C VAL A 104 12.28 -2.81 -4.32
N ILE A 105 13.09 -3.61 -5.01
CA ILE A 105 13.94 -3.12 -6.10
C ILE A 105 13.25 -3.48 -7.40
N ASN A 106 12.76 -2.49 -8.14
CA ASN A 106 12.04 -2.69 -9.39
C ASN A 106 12.65 -1.86 -10.53
N GLY A 107 13.60 -2.44 -11.22
CA GLY A 107 14.28 -1.89 -12.41
C GLY A 107 13.54 -2.10 -13.73
N LYS A 108 12.28 -2.55 -13.72
CA LYS A 108 11.48 -2.78 -14.93
C LYS A 108 10.90 -1.48 -15.46
N CYS A 109 10.45 -1.49 -16.73
CA CYS A 109 9.76 -0.35 -17.33
C CYS A 109 8.35 -0.11 -16.75
N ASN A 110 7.72 -1.11 -16.12
CA ASN A 110 6.40 -0.99 -15.47
C ASN A 110 6.51 -0.95 -13.94
N ASP A 111 5.47 -0.49 -13.28
CA ASP A 111 5.40 -0.33 -11.81
C ASP A 111 4.89 -1.56 -11.06
N THR A 112 4.55 -2.64 -11.76
CA THR A 112 4.04 -3.88 -11.16
C THR A 112 5.09 -4.52 -10.26
N ILE A 113 4.70 -4.87 -9.03
CA ILE A 113 5.55 -5.55 -8.04
C ILE A 113 5.17 -7.01 -7.81
N THR A 114 4.19 -7.55 -8.52
CA THR A 114 3.65 -8.91 -8.32
C THR A 114 4.70 -9.99 -8.51
N ASP A 115 5.63 -9.80 -9.43
CA ASP A 115 6.75 -10.68 -9.78
C ASP A 115 8.09 -10.25 -9.17
N GLN A 116 8.09 -9.25 -8.26
CA GLN A 116 9.27 -8.78 -7.56
C GLN A 116 9.29 -9.28 -6.11
N ASP A 117 10.47 -9.42 -5.52
CA ASP A 117 10.60 -9.71 -4.10
C ASP A 117 10.29 -8.46 -3.27
N VAL A 118 9.38 -8.60 -2.32
CA VAL A 118 9.10 -7.57 -1.31
C VAL A 118 9.83 -7.95 -0.04
N LEU A 119 10.78 -7.13 0.36
CA LEU A 119 11.68 -7.41 1.47
C LEU A 119 11.26 -6.60 2.70
N VAL A 120 11.21 -7.26 3.86
CA VAL A 120 10.88 -6.60 5.12
C VAL A 120 12.13 -5.89 5.66
N PHE A 121 12.01 -4.57 5.85
CA PHE A 121 13.02 -3.79 6.54
C PHE A 121 12.79 -3.80 8.05
N ARG A 122 11.53 -3.57 8.49
CA ARG A 122 11.15 -3.59 9.92
C ARG A 122 9.71 -4.08 10.10
N GLY A 123 9.48 -4.84 11.16
CA GLY A 123 8.14 -5.28 11.57
C GLY A 123 7.67 -6.53 10.85
N LYS A 124 6.40 -6.55 10.44
CA LYS A 124 5.74 -7.70 9.84
C LYS A 124 5.77 -7.62 8.30
N ASP A 125 5.55 -8.78 7.65
CA ASP A 125 5.36 -8.87 6.19
C ASP A 125 3.92 -8.58 5.73
N HIS A 126 3.05 -8.14 6.66
CA HIS A 126 1.62 -7.96 6.44
C HIS A 126 1.01 -6.99 7.46
N ILE A 127 -0.22 -6.59 7.18
CA ILE A 127 -1.13 -5.95 8.12
C ILE A 127 -2.36 -6.84 8.34
N ILE A 128 -3.07 -6.63 9.44
CA ILE A 128 -4.32 -7.35 9.75
C ILE A 128 -5.49 -6.39 9.53
N GLU A 129 -6.44 -6.81 8.73
CA GLU A 129 -7.77 -6.20 8.64
C GLU A 129 -8.76 -7.04 9.45
N GLU A 130 -9.75 -6.38 10.04
CA GLU A 130 -10.78 -7.07 10.82
C GLU A 130 -12.19 -6.70 10.33
N MET A 131 -13.07 -7.71 10.26
CA MET A 131 -14.47 -7.52 9.90
C MET A 131 -15.32 -8.57 10.63
N GLU A 132 -16.25 -8.14 11.48
CA GLU A 132 -17.11 -9.01 12.33
C GLU A 132 -16.31 -10.10 13.09
N GLY A 133 -15.13 -9.76 13.64
CA GLY A 133 -14.26 -10.69 14.35
C GLY A 133 -13.50 -11.66 13.46
N LEU A 134 -13.65 -11.57 12.13
CA LEU A 134 -12.77 -12.24 11.17
C LEU A 134 -11.51 -11.41 10.97
N GLN A 135 -10.35 -12.07 11.00
CA GLN A 135 -9.07 -11.42 10.75
C GLN A 135 -8.51 -11.85 9.40
N PHE A 136 -8.12 -10.88 8.58
CA PHE A 136 -7.58 -11.09 7.26
C PHE A 136 -6.12 -10.63 7.21
N LYS A 137 -5.22 -11.55 6.89
CA LYS A 137 -3.82 -11.22 6.64
C LYS A 137 -3.67 -10.60 5.25
N VAL A 138 -3.30 -9.31 5.21
CA VAL A 138 -3.16 -8.55 3.97
C VAL A 138 -1.69 -8.23 3.74
N GLY A 139 -1.07 -8.89 2.77
CA GLY A 139 0.29 -8.62 2.33
C GLY A 139 0.37 -7.47 1.32
N PRO A 140 1.58 -7.04 0.94
CA PRO A 140 1.80 -5.92 0.01
C PRO A 140 1.23 -6.17 -1.39
N LYS A 141 1.16 -7.43 -1.81
CA LYS A 141 0.61 -7.86 -3.10
C LYS A 141 -0.85 -8.32 -3.03
N SER A 142 -1.42 -8.42 -1.83
CA SER A 142 -2.80 -8.87 -1.65
C SER A 142 -3.78 -7.77 -2.08
N PHE A 143 -4.82 -8.20 -2.80
CA PHE A 143 -5.98 -7.34 -3.00
C PHE A 143 -6.83 -7.34 -1.73
N TYR A 144 -7.18 -6.16 -1.26
CA TYR A 144 -8.18 -5.92 -0.22
C TYR A 144 -8.86 -4.59 -0.50
N GLN A 145 -10.15 -4.45 -0.23
CA GLN A 145 -10.89 -3.21 -0.48
C GLN A 145 -10.32 -2.06 0.36
N THR A 146 -9.90 -0.99 -0.31
CA THR A 146 -9.22 0.14 0.34
C THR A 146 -10.11 0.93 1.29
N ASN A 147 -11.43 0.94 1.06
CA ASN A 147 -12.42 1.48 1.97
C ASN A 147 -13.12 0.33 2.70
N SER A 148 -12.49 -0.17 3.77
CA SER A 148 -12.96 -1.32 4.54
C SER A 148 -14.36 -1.11 5.12
N GLY A 149 -14.68 0.13 5.56
CA GLY A 149 -16.02 0.47 6.09
C GLY A 149 -17.10 0.34 5.01
N GLN A 150 -16.86 0.87 3.82
CA GLN A 150 -17.83 0.76 2.72
C GLN A 150 -17.91 -0.66 2.16
N ALA A 151 -16.80 -1.40 2.17
CA ALA A 151 -16.78 -2.81 1.79
C ALA A 151 -17.65 -3.64 2.74
N TYR A 152 -17.58 -3.37 4.04
CA TYR A 152 -18.43 -4.03 5.04
C TYR A 152 -19.93 -3.81 4.75
N GLU A 153 -20.35 -2.57 4.47
CA GLU A 153 -21.74 -2.29 4.11
C GLU A 153 -22.18 -3.05 2.83
N LEU A 154 -21.31 -3.07 1.82
CA LEU A 154 -21.57 -3.81 0.59
C LEU A 154 -21.71 -5.32 0.85
N TYR A 155 -20.85 -5.89 1.69
CA TYR A 155 -20.88 -7.33 1.99
C TYR A 155 -22.11 -7.73 2.82
N LYS A 156 -22.62 -6.84 3.68
CA LYS A 156 -23.91 -7.06 4.36
C LYS A 156 -25.06 -7.20 3.36
N VAL A 157 -25.13 -6.31 2.38
CA VAL A 157 -26.14 -6.38 1.32
C VAL A 157 -25.99 -7.67 0.50
N ALA A 158 -24.75 -8.05 0.17
CA ALA A 158 -24.50 -9.29 -0.57
C ALA A 158 -24.95 -10.53 0.23
N ARG A 159 -24.66 -10.57 1.54
CA ARG A 159 -25.08 -11.66 2.45
C ARG A 159 -26.60 -11.73 2.56
N GLU A 160 -27.27 -10.60 2.70
CA GLU A 160 -28.74 -10.53 2.74
C GLU A 160 -29.36 -11.07 1.44
N PHE A 161 -28.85 -10.62 0.28
CA PHE A 161 -29.37 -11.06 -1.03
C PHE A 161 -29.07 -12.53 -1.32
N ALA A 162 -27.97 -13.07 -0.80
CA ALA A 162 -27.64 -14.49 -0.95
C ALA A 162 -28.64 -15.39 -0.23
N GLY A 163 -29.25 -14.93 0.88
CA GLY A 163 -30.31 -15.64 1.58
C GLY A 163 -29.91 -17.04 2.05
N LEU A 164 -28.62 -17.24 2.39
CA LEU A 164 -28.09 -18.56 2.76
C LEU A 164 -28.71 -19.07 4.06
N THR A 165 -29.01 -20.37 4.07
CA THR A 165 -29.60 -21.06 5.23
C THR A 165 -28.60 -21.94 5.96
N GLY A 166 -27.38 -22.05 5.45
CA GLY A 166 -26.29 -22.87 5.98
C GLY A 166 -26.16 -24.26 5.37
N ASN A 167 -27.00 -24.62 4.41
CA ASN A 167 -26.98 -25.90 3.71
C ASN A 167 -26.50 -25.80 2.26
N GLU A 168 -26.33 -24.59 1.76
CA GLU A 168 -25.95 -24.34 0.38
C GLU A 168 -24.45 -24.50 0.18
N MET A 169 -24.07 -24.94 -1.02
CA MET A 169 -22.68 -24.89 -1.48
C MET A 169 -22.46 -23.58 -2.22
N VAL A 170 -21.53 -22.77 -1.72
CA VAL A 170 -21.18 -21.46 -2.28
C VAL A 170 -19.79 -21.53 -2.92
N TYR A 171 -19.67 -20.99 -4.13
CA TYR A 171 -18.40 -20.83 -4.82
C TYR A 171 -18.01 -19.36 -4.85
N ASP A 172 -16.85 -19.03 -4.26
CA ASP A 172 -16.23 -17.71 -4.38
C ASP A 172 -15.14 -17.78 -5.45
N LEU A 173 -15.47 -17.26 -6.64
CA LEU A 173 -14.53 -17.20 -7.76
C LEU A 173 -13.69 -15.94 -7.65
N TYR A 174 -12.37 -16.09 -7.82
CA TYR A 174 -11.38 -15.00 -7.62
C TYR A 174 -11.29 -14.53 -6.15
N THR A 175 -11.33 -15.45 -5.24
CA THR A 175 -11.50 -15.25 -3.79
C THR A 175 -10.49 -14.29 -3.13
N GLY A 176 -9.29 -14.10 -3.70
CA GLY A 176 -8.26 -13.20 -3.14
C GLY A 176 -7.90 -13.56 -1.70
N THR A 177 -8.16 -12.66 -0.76
CA THR A 177 -7.98 -12.89 0.69
C THR A 177 -9.09 -13.72 1.33
N GLY A 178 -10.08 -14.17 0.55
CA GLY A 178 -11.23 -14.93 1.04
C GLY A 178 -12.26 -14.11 1.81
N THR A 179 -12.24 -12.79 1.67
CA THR A 179 -13.05 -11.89 2.49
C THR A 179 -14.54 -12.15 2.32
N ILE A 180 -15.05 -12.22 1.08
CA ILE A 180 -16.47 -12.41 0.80
C ILE A 180 -16.92 -13.81 1.24
N ALA A 181 -16.18 -14.86 0.85
CA ALA A 181 -16.52 -16.24 1.22
C ALA A 181 -16.65 -16.41 2.73
N ASN A 182 -15.66 -15.93 3.50
CA ASN A 182 -15.70 -16.04 4.96
C ASN A 182 -16.79 -15.16 5.58
N PHE A 183 -17.09 -14.00 5.00
CA PHE A 183 -18.11 -13.10 5.52
C PHE A 183 -19.53 -13.65 5.31
N VAL A 184 -19.84 -14.23 4.14
CA VAL A 184 -21.19 -14.74 3.82
C VAL A 184 -21.48 -16.11 4.44
N SER A 185 -20.45 -16.85 4.88
CA SER A 185 -20.59 -18.17 5.51
C SER A 185 -21.03 -18.13 6.97
N ARG A 186 -21.29 -16.95 7.53
CA ARG A 186 -21.69 -16.71 8.93
C ARG A 186 -23.16 -16.36 9.07
#